data_538c1a86e3855b97e6a9d41a94f4c437
#
_entry.id   538c1a86e3855b97e6a9d41a94f4c437
#
_cell.length_a   1.000
_cell.length_b   1.000
_cell.length_c   1.000
_cell.angle_alpha   90.00
_cell.angle_beta   90.00
_cell.angle_gamma   90.00
#
_symmetry.space_group_name_H-M   'P 1'
#
loop_
_entity.id
_entity.type
_entity.pdbx_description
1 polymer ?
#
loop_
_entity_poly.entity_id
_entity_poly.type
_entity_poly.pdbx_seq_one_letter_code
_entity_poly.pdbx_strand_id
1 'polypeptide(L)'
;LSEARDHALKGSYHFEYGLVLKRLSAPENREEYLDRALIEYAASSFHYEQAGNELALARVELNLGSLFFKANQYGQAQKHLNIARHLFLKLKDAATAAQVDDTRARTLLAQGHAAEAERVARQAARVLERGGQQALLAETLTTQGVALARLGHHARAKTLLERAIEIAETVGDLEGAGRANLTIIEEFVDHISARELTAIYRSAIDLLKGSQHPETGQRLINCADALFRTFEHLEVKDQKSEEQGWEGFSFKQHVKESERTVIERALRDAGGSVSKAARLLGFKHHQSLISLLNTRHKDLLKQRTAVRRRRRPLFSGSKKTKKQGGEKPTESSTSQIAILHIEDNRAVARTVQDTLAADGMHTDFCLSGATALEILRTDAPYDLIIVDNDLPGVSGLELVLEIQSLSHRRNTPVIMLSGEDVEKQAWRAGVKDFLRKPEGIEQISASVKRLLRQQKKRKDR
;
A
#
# COMPACT_ATOMS: atom_id res chain seq x y z
N LEU A 1 16.43 -11.15 58.61
CA LEU A 1 17.02 -10.26 57.57
C LEU A 1 18.01 -11.00 56.66
N SER A 2 18.85 -11.91 57.21
CA SER A 2 19.81 -12.71 56.37
C SER A 2 19.06 -13.69 55.43
N GLU A 3 18.05 -14.38 55.94
CA GLU A 3 17.25 -15.37 55.20
C GLU A 3 16.43 -14.71 54.07
N ALA A 4 15.82 -13.56 54.32
CA ALA A 4 15.12 -12.78 53.30
C ALA A 4 16.06 -12.27 52.18
N ARG A 5 17.32 -11.91 52.54
CA ARG A 5 18.36 -11.56 51.55
C ARG A 5 18.79 -12.76 50.69
N ASP A 6 18.93 -13.95 51.30
CA ASP A 6 19.27 -15.17 50.57
C ASP A 6 18.15 -15.53 49.57
N HIS A 7 16.89 -15.43 49.97
CA HIS A 7 15.77 -15.62 49.08
C HIS A 7 15.73 -14.57 47.95
N ALA A 8 16.00 -13.28 48.24
CA ALA A 8 16.05 -12.25 47.22
C ALA A 8 17.14 -12.50 46.15
N LEU A 9 18.33 -12.98 46.59
CA LEU A 9 19.40 -13.37 45.65
C LEU A 9 19.05 -14.58 44.81
N LYS A 10 18.49 -15.62 45.41
CA LYS A 10 17.98 -16.79 44.65
C LYS A 10 16.90 -16.41 43.66
N GLY A 11 15.96 -15.58 44.07
CA GLY A 11 14.92 -15.04 43.19
C GLY A 11 15.47 -14.30 41.98
N SER A 12 16.48 -13.45 42.20
CA SER A 12 17.15 -12.72 41.12
C SER A 12 17.89 -13.67 40.15
N TYR A 13 18.62 -14.66 40.69
CA TYR A 13 19.30 -15.66 39.86
C TYR A 13 18.32 -16.40 38.94
N HIS A 14 17.24 -16.94 39.48
CA HIS A 14 16.25 -17.65 38.72
C HIS A 14 15.53 -16.73 37.71
N PHE A 15 15.29 -15.45 38.04
CA PHE A 15 14.71 -14.48 37.15
C PHE A 15 15.58 -14.22 35.92
N GLU A 16 16.86 -13.91 36.14
CA GLU A 16 17.81 -13.65 35.05
C GLU A 16 18.04 -14.89 34.17
N TYR A 17 18.11 -16.05 34.79
CA TYR A 17 18.28 -17.30 34.05
C TYR A 17 17.01 -17.61 33.21
N GLY A 18 15.81 -17.40 33.76
CA GLY A 18 14.56 -17.50 33.03
C GLY A 18 14.46 -16.52 31.86
N LEU A 19 15.00 -15.28 32.04
CA LEU A 19 15.03 -14.28 30.97
C LEU A 19 15.96 -14.71 29.81
N VAL A 20 17.11 -15.29 30.10
CA VAL A 20 18.03 -15.86 29.10
C VAL A 20 17.35 -16.98 28.33
N LEU A 21 16.73 -17.94 29.02
CA LEU A 21 16.03 -19.07 28.42
C LEU A 21 14.87 -18.58 27.50
N LYS A 22 14.10 -17.58 27.94
CA LYS A 22 13.04 -16.95 27.15
C LYS A 22 13.60 -16.31 25.86
N ARG A 23 14.78 -15.68 25.90
CA ARG A 23 15.42 -15.12 24.70
C ARG A 23 15.92 -16.20 23.75
N LEU A 24 16.49 -17.29 24.27
CA LEU A 24 16.96 -18.41 23.47
C LEU A 24 15.81 -19.20 22.81
N SER A 25 14.61 -19.16 23.37
CA SER A 25 13.44 -19.84 22.77
C SER A 25 12.93 -19.15 21.50
N ALA A 26 13.18 -17.86 21.33
CA ALA A 26 12.62 -17.08 20.23
C ALA A 26 13.18 -17.44 18.82
N PRO A 27 14.51 -17.61 18.59
CA PRO A 27 15.05 -17.87 17.26
C PRO A 27 14.81 -19.28 16.73
N GLU A 28 14.63 -20.26 17.60
CA GLU A 28 14.66 -21.67 17.21
C GLU A 28 13.35 -22.41 17.49
N ASN A 29 12.30 -21.70 17.95
CA ASN A 29 11.00 -22.26 18.33
C ASN A 29 11.11 -23.50 19.25
N ARG A 30 12.07 -23.49 20.18
CA ARG A 30 12.37 -24.61 21.05
C ARG A 30 11.46 -24.58 22.27
N GLU A 31 10.42 -25.39 22.25
CA GLU A 31 9.49 -25.59 23.38
C GLU A 31 10.23 -25.93 24.70
N GLU A 32 11.31 -26.70 24.61
CA GLU A 32 12.15 -27.03 25.77
C GLU A 32 12.66 -25.80 26.54
N TYR A 33 13.08 -24.75 25.84
CA TYR A 33 13.53 -23.51 26.52
C TYR A 33 12.37 -22.75 27.15
N LEU A 34 11.17 -22.80 26.58
CA LEU A 34 9.99 -22.20 27.19
C LEU A 34 9.61 -22.91 28.48
N ASP A 35 9.60 -24.25 28.50
CA ASP A 35 9.30 -25.06 29.69
C ASP A 35 10.31 -24.80 30.79
N ARG A 36 11.61 -24.76 30.46
CA ARG A 36 12.65 -24.43 31.43
C ARG A 36 12.51 -22.99 31.95
N ALA A 37 12.18 -22.04 31.10
CA ALA A 37 11.93 -20.66 31.53
C ALA A 37 10.75 -20.56 32.49
N LEU A 38 9.68 -21.33 32.26
CA LEU A 38 8.55 -21.42 33.19
C LEU A 38 8.97 -21.93 34.57
N ILE A 39 9.78 -23.00 34.62
CA ILE A 39 10.31 -23.56 35.89
C ILE A 39 11.15 -22.50 36.63
N GLU A 40 12.05 -21.82 35.92
CA GLU A 40 12.92 -20.82 36.53
C GLU A 40 12.13 -19.60 37.05
N TYR A 41 11.14 -19.13 36.29
CA TYR A 41 10.29 -18.04 36.78
C TYR A 41 9.38 -18.48 37.94
N ALA A 42 8.91 -19.74 37.97
CA ALA A 42 8.17 -20.26 39.12
C ALA A 42 9.03 -20.32 40.40
N ALA A 43 10.29 -20.77 40.28
CA ALA A 43 11.26 -20.74 41.38
C ALA A 43 11.54 -19.30 41.82
N SER A 44 11.70 -18.37 40.87
CA SER A 44 11.89 -16.94 41.17
C SER A 44 10.68 -16.35 41.92
N SER A 45 9.46 -16.66 41.47
CA SER A 45 8.22 -16.23 42.14
C SER A 45 8.19 -16.65 43.61
N PHE A 46 8.42 -17.94 43.85
CA PHE A 46 8.51 -18.49 45.20
C PHE A 46 9.54 -17.75 46.06
N HIS A 47 10.74 -17.54 45.57
CA HIS A 47 11.79 -16.89 46.33
C HIS A 47 11.50 -15.39 46.59
N TYR A 48 10.93 -14.67 45.66
CA TYR A 48 10.55 -13.26 45.90
C TYR A 48 9.36 -13.13 46.87
N GLU A 49 8.43 -14.09 46.85
CA GLU A 49 7.36 -14.15 47.85
C GLU A 49 7.94 -14.35 49.26
N GLN A 50 8.86 -15.30 49.45
CA GLN A 50 9.55 -15.53 50.73
C GLN A 50 10.39 -14.33 51.17
N ALA A 51 10.97 -13.59 50.23
CA ALA A 51 11.72 -12.36 50.50
C ALA A 51 10.82 -11.15 50.81
N GLY A 52 9.50 -11.25 50.60
CA GLY A 52 8.59 -10.12 50.73
C GLY A 52 8.84 -9.02 49.67
N ASN A 53 9.49 -9.34 48.56
CA ASN A 53 9.80 -8.36 47.50
C ASN A 53 8.65 -8.30 46.49
N GLU A 54 7.63 -7.52 46.83
CA GLU A 54 6.40 -7.41 46.01
C GLU A 54 6.64 -6.87 44.60
N LEU A 55 7.59 -5.95 44.38
CA LEU A 55 7.89 -5.41 43.07
C LEU A 55 8.53 -6.46 42.17
N ALA A 56 9.51 -7.19 42.69
CA ALA A 56 10.14 -8.27 41.93
C ALA A 56 9.15 -9.40 41.63
N LEU A 57 8.33 -9.78 42.63
CA LEU A 57 7.26 -10.75 42.47
C LEU A 57 6.30 -10.33 41.35
N ALA A 58 5.83 -9.06 41.34
CA ALA A 58 4.93 -8.56 40.31
C ALA A 58 5.51 -8.68 38.89
N ARG A 59 6.81 -8.41 38.74
CA ARG A 59 7.54 -8.56 37.45
C ARG A 59 7.66 -10.01 37.02
N VAL A 60 7.93 -10.92 37.93
CA VAL A 60 7.98 -12.37 37.64
C VAL A 60 6.60 -12.86 37.21
N GLU A 61 5.56 -12.49 37.95
CA GLU A 61 4.19 -12.90 37.64
C GLU A 61 3.72 -12.41 36.25
N LEU A 62 4.10 -11.17 35.86
CA LEU A 62 3.86 -10.66 34.51
C LEU A 62 4.60 -11.50 33.45
N ASN A 63 5.87 -11.90 33.71
CA ASN A 63 6.61 -12.75 32.78
C ASN A 63 6.02 -14.14 32.67
N LEU A 64 5.62 -14.75 33.81
CA LEU A 64 4.90 -16.02 33.81
C LEU A 64 3.62 -15.96 32.99
N GLY A 65 2.80 -14.93 33.21
CA GLY A 65 1.57 -14.73 32.46
C GLY A 65 1.82 -14.60 30.95
N SER A 66 2.86 -13.86 30.57
CA SER A 66 3.27 -13.70 29.17
C SER A 66 3.78 -15.01 28.54
N LEU A 67 4.52 -15.83 29.29
CA LEU A 67 4.99 -17.14 28.80
C LEU A 67 3.84 -18.14 28.67
N PHE A 68 2.96 -18.21 29.65
CA PHE A 68 1.77 -19.08 29.57
C PHE A 68 0.86 -18.67 28.40
N PHE A 69 0.76 -17.36 28.10
CA PHE A 69 0.07 -16.89 26.90
C PHE A 69 0.73 -17.42 25.61
N LYS A 70 2.06 -17.35 25.51
CA LYS A 70 2.81 -17.88 24.35
C LYS A 70 2.69 -19.41 24.23
N ALA A 71 2.60 -20.13 25.37
CA ALA A 71 2.36 -21.56 25.42
C ALA A 71 0.86 -21.96 25.19
N ASN A 72 0.00 -21.00 24.81
CA ASN A 72 -1.45 -21.18 24.64
C ASN A 72 -2.19 -21.68 25.89
N GLN A 73 -1.55 -21.58 27.07
CA GLN A 73 -2.14 -21.94 28.37
C GLN A 73 -2.87 -20.74 29.00
N TYR A 74 -3.92 -20.26 28.32
CA TYR A 74 -4.59 -18.99 28.62
C TYR A 74 -5.17 -18.92 30.04
N GLY A 75 -5.66 -20.04 30.61
CA GLY A 75 -6.16 -20.09 31.98
C GLY A 75 -5.08 -19.81 33.02
N GLN A 76 -3.86 -20.34 32.84
CA GLN A 76 -2.71 -20.05 33.70
C GLN A 76 -2.21 -18.63 33.46
N ALA A 77 -2.14 -18.18 32.22
CA ALA A 77 -1.79 -16.79 31.89
C ALA A 77 -2.65 -15.81 32.67
N GLN A 78 -3.98 -15.95 32.66
CA GLN A 78 -4.90 -15.06 33.38
C GLN A 78 -4.67 -15.07 34.91
N LYS A 79 -4.36 -16.23 35.50
CA LYS A 79 -4.06 -16.32 36.95
C LYS A 79 -2.84 -15.45 37.31
N HIS A 80 -1.73 -15.66 36.63
CA HIS A 80 -0.48 -14.93 36.88
C HIS A 80 -0.61 -13.44 36.58
N LEU A 81 -1.27 -13.08 35.48
CA LEU A 81 -1.54 -11.68 35.14
C LEU A 81 -2.46 -10.99 36.16
N ASN A 82 -3.42 -11.68 36.75
CA ASN A 82 -4.25 -11.12 37.83
C ASN A 82 -3.43 -10.84 39.09
N ILE A 83 -2.49 -11.72 39.46
CA ILE A 83 -1.57 -11.49 40.57
C ILE A 83 -0.68 -10.30 40.29
N ALA A 84 -0.04 -10.26 39.12
CA ALA A 84 0.79 -9.14 38.71
C ALA A 84 0.06 -7.80 38.77
N ARG A 85 -1.15 -7.75 38.19
CA ARG A 85 -2.01 -6.56 38.21
C ARG A 85 -2.30 -6.08 39.63
N HIS A 86 -2.71 -7.01 40.52
CA HIS A 86 -3.02 -6.67 41.93
C HIS A 86 -1.80 -6.07 42.62
N LEU A 87 -0.61 -6.67 42.44
CA LEU A 87 0.63 -6.18 43.04
C LEU A 87 1.02 -4.79 42.49
N PHE A 88 0.97 -4.56 41.19
CA PHE A 88 1.29 -3.24 40.63
C PHE A 88 0.31 -2.17 41.09
N LEU A 89 -0.98 -2.46 41.23
CA LEU A 89 -1.96 -1.53 41.79
C LEU A 89 -1.68 -1.23 43.26
N LYS A 90 -1.29 -2.23 44.07
CA LYS A 90 -0.86 -2.07 45.47
C LYS A 90 0.36 -1.17 45.59
N LEU A 91 1.30 -1.31 44.62
CA LEU A 91 2.52 -0.49 44.51
C LEU A 91 2.25 0.89 43.90
N LYS A 92 1.00 1.24 43.59
CA LYS A 92 0.57 2.50 42.94
C LYS A 92 1.18 2.72 41.55
N ASP A 93 1.66 1.65 40.89
CA ASP A 93 2.15 1.67 39.50
C ASP A 93 1.00 1.37 38.53
N ALA A 94 0.19 2.39 38.31
CA ALA A 94 -0.98 2.27 37.43
C ALA A 94 -0.59 2.05 35.95
N ALA A 95 0.56 2.56 35.51
CA ALA A 95 1.01 2.40 34.12
C ALA A 95 1.39 0.95 33.83
N THR A 96 2.18 0.31 34.69
CA THR A 96 2.54 -1.10 34.54
C THR A 96 1.31 -2.01 34.74
N ALA A 97 0.40 -1.67 35.66
CA ALA A 97 -0.87 -2.38 35.82
C ALA A 97 -1.72 -2.32 34.51
N ALA A 98 -1.72 -1.19 33.80
CA ALA A 98 -2.42 -1.05 32.51
C ALA A 98 -1.72 -1.87 31.41
N GLN A 99 -0.39 -1.96 31.42
CA GLN A 99 0.36 -2.87 30.52
C GLN A 99 0.02 -4.33 30.78
N VAL A 100 -0.13 -4.74 32.05
CA VAL A 100 -0.63 -6.08 32.41
C VAL A 100 -2.05 -6.28 31.86
N ASP A 101 -2.92 -5.27 31.98
CA ASP A 101 -4.29 -5.33 31.48
C ASP A 101 -4.32 -5.48 29.94
N ASP A 102 -3.37 -4.90 29.17
CA ASP A 102 -3.23 -5.17 27.74
C ASP A 102 -2.95 -6.65 27.46
N THR A 103 -1.98 -7.25 28.17
CA THR A 103 -1.67 -8.66 28.03
C THR A 103 -2.86 -9.56 28.43
N ARG A 104 -3.64 -9.17 29.43
CA ARG A 104 -4.89 -9.84 29.82
C ARG A 104 -5.94 -9.74 28.71
N ALA A 105 -6.10 -8.56 28.09
CA ALA A 105 -7.03 -8.38 26.99
C ALA A 105 -6.63 -9.26 25.77
N ARG A 106 -5.35 -9.34 25.44
CA ARG A 106 -4.85 -10.23 24.39
C ARG A 106 -5.12 -11.71 24.71
N THR A 107 -4.97 -12.11 25.98
CA THR A 107 -5.30 -13.46 26.44
C THR A 107 -6.79 -13.75 26.29
N LEU A 108 -7.67 -12.81 26.62
CA LEU A 108 -9.12 -12.91 26.43
C LEU A 108 -9.50 -13.00 24.93
N LEU A 109 -8.83 -12.24 24.06
CA LEU A 109 -9.01 -12.35 22.62
C LEU A 109 -8.67 -13.74 22.09
N ALA A 110 -7.57 -14.33 22.58
CA ALA A 110 -7.18 -15.67 22.20
C ALA A 110 -8.18 -16.75 22.67
N GLN A 111 -8.91 -16.48 23.77
CA GLN A 111 -10.00 -17.30 24.27
C GLN A 111 -11.35 -17.06 23.56
N GLY A 112 -11.44 -16.09 22.64
CA GLY A 112 -12.68 -15.70 21.97
C GLY A 112 -13.58 -14.74 22.76
N HIS A 113 -13.13 -14.21 23.89
CA HIS A 113 -13.89 -13.32 24.76
C HIS A 113 -13.72 -11.84 24.36
N ALA A 114 -14.07 -11.50 23.10
CA ALA A 114 -13.81 -10.19 22.52
C ALA A 114 -14.46 -9.01 23.28
N ALA A 115 -15.66 -9.20 23.81
CA ALA A 115 -16.36 -8.13 24.56
C ALA A 115 -15.66 -7.79 25.88
N GLU A 116 -15.15 -8.79 26.58
CA GLU A 116 -14.40 -8.60 27.82
C GLU A 116 -13.02 -8.00 27.52
N ALA A 117 -12.35 -8.48 26.49
CA ALA A 117 -11.09 -7.93 26.02
C ALA A 117 -11.20 -6.44 25.66
N GLU A 118 -12.23 -6.04 24.94
CA GLU A 118 -12.49 -4.63 24.61
C GLU A 118 -12.64 -3.77 25.88
N ARG A 119 -13.42 -4.26 26.84
CA ARG A 119 -13.63 -3.53 28.09
C ARG A 119 -12.32 -3.34 28.88
N VAL A 120 -11.49 -4.39 28.97
CA VAL A 120 -10.20 -4.35 29.66
C VAL A 120 -9.22 -3.43 28.94
N ALA A 121 -9.05 -3.59 27.64
CA ALA A 121 -8.15 -2.77 26.81
C ALA A 121 -8.56 -1.28 26.84
N ARG A 122 -9.85 -0.97 26.76
CA ARG A 122 -10.35 0.41 26.85
C ARG A 122 -10.03 1.07 28.19
N GLN A 123 -10.13 0.33 29.31
CA GLN A 123 -9.76 0.85 30.61
C GLN A 123 -8.24 1.10 30.70
N ALA A 124 -7.43 0.16 30.22
CA ALA A 124 -5.97 0.30 30.17
C ALA A 124 -5.55 1.50 29.31
N ALA A 125 -6.13 1.66 28.12
CA ALA A 125 -5.86 2.80 27.24
C ALA A 125 -6.11 4.14 27.91
N ARG A 126 -7.21 4.28 28.66
CA ARG A 126 -7.52 5.52 29.42
C ARG A 126 -6.48 5.85 30.49
N VAL A 127 -5.93 4.82 31.15
CA VAL A 127 -4.89 5.00 32.17
C VAL A 127 -3.59 5.46 31.51
N LEU A 128 -3.18 4.81 30.44
CA LEU A 128 -1.96 5.10 29.69
C LEU A 128 -2.00 6.48 29.01
N GLU A 129 -3.14 6.87 28.49
CA GLU A 129 -3.35 8.20 27.89
C GLU A 129 -3.16 9.31 28.91
N ARG A 130 -3.76 9.17 30.11
CA ARG A 130 -3.59 10.13 31.22
C ARG A 130 -2.17 10.15 31.78
N GLY A 131 -1.49 9.01 31.77
CA GLY A 131 -0.13 8.86 32.25
C GLY A 131 0.95 9.27 31.23
N GLY A 132 0.58 9.64 30.00
CA GLY A 132 1.52 10.04 28.94
C GLY A 132 2.36 8.88 28.39
N GLN A 133 1.97 7.63 28.63
CA GLN A 133 2.71 6.42 28.20
C GLN A 133 2.33 6.07 26.76
N GLN A 134 2.79 6.89 25.79
CA GLN A 134 2.33 6.84 24.40
C GLN A 134 2.63 5.51 23.69
N ALA A 135 3.82 4.91 23.88
CA ALA A 135 4.17 3.64 23.26
C ALA A 135 3.22 2.50 23.73
N LEU A 136 3.00 2.39 25.05
CA LEU A 136 2.07 1.42 25.61
C LEU A 136 0.62 1.69 25.21
N LEU A 137 0.26 2.97 25.05
CA LEU A 137 -1.05 3.36 24.55
C LEU A 137 -1.29 2.85 23.12
N ALA A 138 -0.31 3.00 22.24
CA ALA A 138 -0.40 2.51 20.85
C ALA A 138 -0.63 0.98 20.80
N GLU A 139 0.12 0.21 21.59
CA GLU A 139 -0.07 -1.25 21.70
C GLU A 139 -1.48 -1.59 22.20
N THR A 140 -1.94 -0.91 23.27
CA THR A 140 -3.25 -1.16 23.87
C THR A 140 -4.40 -0.76 22.95
N LEU A 141 -4.26 0.33 22.18
CA LEU A 141 -5.24 0.72 21.16
C LEU A 141 -5.31 -0.31 20.02
N THR A 142 -4.17 -0.91 19.65
CA THR A 142 -4.14 -2.02 18.69
C THR A 142 -4.93 -3.21 19.20
N THR A 143 -4.72 -3.62 20.46
CA THR A 143 -5.49 -4.70 21.10
C THR A 143 -6.98 -4.38 21.17
N GLN A 144 -7.35 -3.14 21.51
CA GLN A 144 -8.75 -2.69 21.52
C GLN A 144 -9.35 -2.69 20.12
N GLY A 145 -8.59 -2.29 19.11
CA GLY A 145 -9.00 -2.32 17.70
C GLY A 145 -9.34 -3.73 17.23
N VAL A 146 -8.47 -4.71 17.53
CA VAL A 146 -8.75 -6.15 17.26
C VAL A 146 -10.04 -6.61 17.95
N ALA A 147 -10.21 -6.26 19.21
CA ALA A 147 -11.42 -6.64 19.96
C ALA A 147 -12.70 -6.10 19.31
N LEU A 148 -12.68 -4.82 18.89
CA LEU A 148 -13.80 -4.20 18.18
C LEU A 148 -14.05 -4.79 16.78
N ALA A 149 -12.99 -5.14 16.05
CA ALA A 149 -13.11 -5.80 14.75
C ALA A 149 -13.83 -7.14 14.88
N ARG A 150 -13.43 -7.96 15.86
CA ARG A 150 -14.05 -9.25 16.16
C ARG A 150 -15.48 -9.14 16.69
N LEU A 151 -15.87 -7.99 17.21
CA LEU A 151 -17.26 -7.67 17.60
C LEU A 151 -18.09 -7.11 16.43
N GLY A 152 -17.53 -6.99 15.21
CA GLY A 152 -18.20 -6.43 14.04
C GLY A 152 -18.24 -4.91 13.99
N HIS A 153 -17.57 -4.20 14.90
CA HIS A 153 -17.53 -2.74 14.94
C HIS A 153 -16.40 -2.17 14.05
N HIS A 154 -16.36 -2.59 12.77
CA HIS A 154 -15.25 -2.37 11.84
C HIS A 154 -14.83 -0.90 11.69
N ALA A 155 -15.76 0.04 11.57
CA ALA A 155 -15.43 1.46 11.42
C ALA A 155 -14.66 2.01 12.64
N ARG A 156 -15.13 1.70 13.86
CA ARG A 156 -14.48 2.13 15.10
C ARG A 156 -13.12 1.44 15.30
N ALA A 157 -13.05 0.16 14.97
CA ALA A 157 -11.82 -0.62 15.05
C ALA A 157 -10.74 -0.02 14.15
N LYS A 158 -11.07 0.28 12.89
CA LYS A 158 -10.15 0.90 11.93
C LYS A 158 -9.62 2.25 12.43
N THR A 159 -10.50 3.14 12.91
CA THR A 159 -10.09 4.44 13.48
C THR A 159 -9.14 4.30 14.66
N LEU A 160 -9.33 3.30 15.54
CA LEU A 160 -8.41 3.06 16.65
C LEU A 160 -7.06 2.52 16.21
N LEU A 161 -7.03 1.64 15.21
CA LEU A 161 -5.79 1.11 14.65
C LEU A 161 -4.99 2.20 13.92
N GLU A 162 -5.66 3.05 13.14
CA GLU A 162 -5.04 4.22 12.52
C GLU A 162 -4.44 5.17 13.57
N ARG A 163 -5.16 5.45 14.64
CA ARG A 163 -4.66 6.23 15.78
C ARG A 163 -3.46 5.57 16.47
N ALA A 164 -3.48 4.25 16.62
CA ALA A 164 -2.35 3.50 17.20
C ALA A 164 -1.10 3.65 16.35
N ILE A 165 -1.23 3.57 15.01
CA ILE A 165 -0.14 3.76 14.06
C ILE A 165 0.44 5.19 14.20
N GLU A 166 -0.41 6.22 14.17
CA GLU A 166 0.00 7.62 14.29
C GLU A 166 0.78 7.87 15.59
N ILE A 167 0.29 7.34 16.72
CA ILE A 167 0.98 7.47 18.01
C ILE A 167 2.32 6.75 17.99
N ALA A 168 2.38 5.51 17.47
CA ALA A 168 3.60 4.73 17.41
C ALA A 168 4.67 5.41 16.53
N GLU A 169 4.29 5.95 15.37
CA GLU A 169 5.18 6.73 14.50
C GLU A 169 5.69 8.00 15.21
N THR A 170 4.81 8.71 15.92
CA THR A 170 5.19 9.95 16.64
C THR A 170 6.23 9.71 17.73
N VAL A 171 6.18 8.56 18.40
CA VAL A 171 7.17 8.20 19.45
C VAL A 171 8.39 7.44 18.90
N GLY A 172 8.42 7.20 17.58
CA GLY A 172 9.51 6.49 16.93
C GLY A 172 9.47 4.96 17.08
N ASP A 173 8.35 4.38 17.53
CA ASP A 173 8.13 2.93 17.54
C ASP A 173 7.67 2.45 16.16
N LEU A 174 8.60 2.47 15.20
CA LEU A 174 8.34 2.05 13.82
C LEU A 174 7.90 0.59 13.74
N GLU A 175 8.43 -0.26 14.62
CA GLU A 175 8.04 -1.67 14.65
C GLU A 175 6.61 -1.85 15.16
N GLY A 176 6.20 -1.13 16.20
CA GLY A 176 4.82 -1.11 16.68
C GLY A 176 3.85 -0.61 15.61
N ALA A 177 4.19 0.49 14.92
CA ALA A 177 3.40 1.02 13.81
C ALA A 177 3.25 0.01 12.68
N GLY A 178 4.34 -0.65 12.28
CA GLY A 178 4.33 -1.69 11.24
C GLY A 178 3.45 -2.89 11.63
N ARG A 179 3.56 -3.36 12.89
CA ARG A 179 2.70 -4.45 13.40
C ARG A 179 1.22 -4.06 13.44
N ALA A 180 0.89 -2.81 13.74
CA ALA A 180 -0.49 -2.33 13.70
C ALA A 180 -1.03 -2.28 12.26
N ASN A 181 -0.20 -1.90 11.28
CA ASN A 181 -0.56 -2.01 9.85
C ASN A 181 -0.87 -3.47 9.44
N LEU A 182 -0.04 -4.44 9.86
CA LEU A 182 -0.32 -5.87 9.60
C LEU A 182 -1.65 -6.30 10.24
N THR A 183 -1.94 -5.82 11.45
CA THR A 183 -3.21 -6.08 12.13
C THR A 183 -4.42 -5.55 11.35
N ILE A 184 -4.32 -4.40 10.69
CA ILE A 184 -5.39 -3.92 9.80
C ILE A 184 -5.60 -4.91 8.66
N ILE A 185 -4.56 -5.44 8.05
CA ILE A 185 -4.70 -6.42 6.96
C ILE A 185 -5.35 -7.70 7.49
N GLU A 186 -4.88 -8.23 8.62
CA GLU A 186 -5.37 -9.46 9.21
C GLU A 186 -6.86 -9.40 9.58
N GLU A 187 -7.33 -8.29 10.13
CA GLU A 187 -8.71 -8.16 10.62
C GLU A 187 -9.68 -7.58 9.56
N PHE A 188 -9.18 -7.00 8.44
CA PHE A 188 -10.02 -6.28 7.46
C PHE A 188 -9.81 -6.71 6.01
N VAL A 189 -9.12 -7.82 5.75
CA VAL A 189 -8.84 -8.29 4.38
C VAL A 189 -10.10 -8.39 3.52
N ASP A 190 -11.24 -8.78 4.10
CA ASP A 190 -12.53 -8.92 3.40
C ASP A 190 -13.39 -7.64 3.40
N HIS A 191 -12.95 -6.56 4.08
CA HIS A 191 -13.75 -5.37 4.34
C HIS A 191 -13.22 -4.09 3.70
N ILE A 192 -11.99 -4.10 3.20
CA ILE A 192 -11.37 -2.95 2.53
C ILE A 192 -10.88 -3.33 1.13
N SER A 193 -10.73 -2.31 0.27
CA SER A 193 -10.37 -2.55 -1.12
C SER A 193 -8.94 -3.10 -1.27
N ALA A 194 -8.70 -3.93 -2.28
CA ALA A 194 -7.37 -4.46 -2.60
C ALA A 194 -6.32 -3.35 -2.79
N ARG A 195 -6.73 -2.20 -3.34
CA ARG A 195 -5.85 -1.04 -3.49
C ARG A 195 -5.41 -0.46 -2.14
N GLU A 196 -6.33 -0.36 -1.20
CA GLU A 196 -6.07 0.15 0.15
C GLU A 196 -5.23 -0.84 0.96
N LEU A 197 -5.56 -2.15 0.90
CA LEU A 197 -4.75 -3.21 1.49
C LEU A 197 -3.31 -3.19 1.00
N THR A 198 -3.11 -3.00 -0.32
CA THR A 198 -1.76 -2.89 -0.91
C THR A 198 -1.00 -1.68 -0.38
N ALA A 199 -1.67 -0.54 -0.20
CA ALA A 199 -1.03 0.66 0.36
C ALA A 199 -0.61 0.44 1.83
N ILE A 200 -1.48 -0.18 2.64
CA ILE A 200 -1.19 -0.52 4.04
C ILE A 200 -0.03 -1.52 4.12
N TYR A 201 -0.03 -2.56 3.26
CA TYR A 201 1.05 -3.55 3.24
C TYR A 201 2.41 -2.94 2.88
N ARG A 202 2.46 -2.02 1.90
CA ARG A 202 3.69 -1.29 1.57
C ARG A 202 4.18 -0.46 2.75
N SER A 203 3.28 0.27 3.42
CA SER A 203 3.62 0.99 4.66
C SER A 203 4.19 0.06 5.73
N ALA A 204 3.58 -1.12 5.93
CA ALA A 204 4.07 -2.11 6.88
C ALA A 204 5.49 -2.59 6.52
N ILE A 205 5.77 -2.90 5.26
CA ILE A 205 7.11 -3.28 4.79
C ILE A 205 8.12 -2.17 5.07
N ASP A 206 7.79 -0.92 4.73
CA ASP A 206 8.70 0.21 4.92
C ASP A 206 9.05 0.42 6.40
N LEU A 207 8.08 0.30 7.29
CA LEU A 207 8.27 0.44 8.73
C LEU A 207 9.02 -0.75 9.35
N LEU A 208 8.87 -1.96 8.80
CA LEU A 208 9.42 -3.20 9.35
C LEU A 208 10.73 -3.64 8.72
N LYS A 209 11.31 -2.88 7.79
CA LYS A 209 12.59 -3.21 7.10
C LYS A 209 13.74 -3.58 8.03
N GLY A 210 13.77 -3.01 9.23
CA GLY A 210 14.81 -3.25 10.24
C GLY A 210 14.44 -4.29 11.29
N SER A 211 13.23 -4.84 11.25
CA SER A 211 12.78 -5.81 12.26
C SER A 211 13.51 -7.14 12.12
N GLN A 212 14.04 -7.63 13.24
CA GLN A 212 14.68 -8.94 13.33
C GLN A 212 13.80 -9.97 14.06
N HIS A 213 12.51 -9.63 14.32
CA HIS A 213 11.59 -10.52 15.01
C HIS A 213 11.01 -11.57 14.05
N PRO A 214 11.26 -12.88 14.29
CA PRO A 214 10.74 -13.94 13.40
C PRO A 214 9.22 -13.93 13.28
N GLU A 215 8.50 -13.63 14.37
CA GLU A 215 7.03 -13.53 14.38
C GLU A 215 6.54 -12.42 13.43
N THR A 216 7.24 -11.29 13.37
CA THR A 216 6.90 -10.17 12.47
C THR A 216 7.12 -10.57 11.01
N GLY A 217 8.23 -11.26 10.71
CA GLY A 217 8.50 -11.79 9.37
C GLY A 217 7.41 -12.77 8.91
N GLN A 218 7.00 -13.70 9.78
CA GLN A 218 5.93 -14.64 9.46
C GLN A 218 4.59 -13.96 9.22
N ARG A 219 4.25 -12.93 10.01
CA ARG A 219 3.03 -12.14 9.79
C ARG A 219 3.06 -11.38 8.46
N LEU A 220 4.22 -10.83 8.07
CA LEU A 220 4.39 -10.21 6.74
C LEU A 220 4.09 -11.18 5.61
N ILE A 221 4.63 -12.40 5.69
CA ILE A 221 4.37 -13.46 4.70
C ILE A 221 2.88 -13.81 4.66
N ASN A 222 2.26 -14.04 5.82
CA ASN A 222 0.84 -14.39 5.90
C ASN A 222 -0.06 -13.27 5.33
N CYS A 223 0.28 -12.00 5.58
CA CYS A 223 -0.45 -10.86 5.00
C CYS A 223 -0.26 -10.77 3.48
N ALA A 224 0.94 -11.08 2.95
CA ALA A 224 1.16 -11.18 1.52
C ALA A 224 0.26 -12.25 0.88
N ASP A 225 0.24 -13.46 1.46
CA ASP A 225 -0.60 -14.56 0.98
C ASP A 225 -2.11 -14.19 1.00
N ALA A 226 -2.56 -13.50 2.04
CA ALA A 226 -3.94 -13.02 2.13
C ALA A 226 -4.26 -12.00 1.00
N LEU A 227 -3.33 -11.11 0.70
CA LEU A 227 -3.45 -10.16 -0.41
C LEU A 227 -3.50 -10.88 -1.76
N PHE A 228 -2.62 -11.85 -2.02
CA PHE A 228 -2.62 -12.61 -3.27
C PHE A 228 -3.94 -13.34 -3.48
N ARG A 229 -4.48 -14.00 -2.45
CA ARG A 229 -5.81 -14.64 -2.53
C ARG A 229 -6.92 -13.65 -2.88
N THR A 230 -6.85 -12.43 -2.33
CA THR A 230 -7.83 -11.38 -2.64
C THR A 230 -7.77 -10.98 -4.11
N PHE A 231 -6.57 -10.88 -4.69
CA PHE A 231 -6.39 -10.58 -6.12
C PHE A 231 -6.86 -11.74 -7.01
N GLU A 232 -6.52 -13.00 -6.69
CA GLU A 232 -7.01 -14.18 -7.42
C GLU A 232 -8.54 -14.24 -7.45
N HIS A 233 -9.20 -13.93 -6.32
CA HIS A 233 -10.66 -13.86 -6.27
C HIS A 233 -11.26 -12.73 -7.13
N LEU A 234 -10.55 -11.63 -7.32
CA LEU A 234 -10.97 -10.54 -8.22
C LEU A 234 -10.81 -10.96 -9.69
N GLU A 235 -9.69 -11.59 -10.06
CA GLU A 235 -9.47 -12.10 -11.41
C GLU A 235 -10.47 -13.21 -11.79
N VAL A 236 -10.80 -14.12 -10.87
CA VAL A 236 -11.82 -15.16 -11.08
C VAL A 236 -13.23 -14.56 -11.21
N LYS A 237 -13.52 -13.44 -10.53
CA LYS A 237 -14.79 -12.72 -10.74
C LYS A 237 -14.86 -12.05 -12.12
N ASP A 238 -13.76 -11.48 -12.59
CA ASP A 238 -13.67 -10.89 -13.92
C ASP A 238 -13.75 -11.99 -15.01
N GLN A 239 -13.05 -13.13 -14.82
CA GLN A 239 -13.13 -14.28 -15.73
C GLN A 239 -14.53 -14.93 -15.75
N LYS A 240 -15.22 -15.03 -14.61
CA LYS A 240 -16.62 -15.52 -14.58
C LYS A 240 -17.62 -14.57 -15.24
N SER A 241 -17.28 -13.27 -15.35
CA SER A 241 -18.05 -12.34 -16.19
C SER A 241 -17.75 -12.51 -17.69
N GLU A 242 -16.60 -13.07 -18.05
CA GLU A 242 -16.23 -13.43 -19.43
C GLU A 242 -16.76 -14.80 -19.86
N GLU A 243 -17.00 -15.73 -18.92
CA GLU A 243 -17.61 -17.04 -19.18
C GLU A 243 -19.17 -17.03 -19.23
N GLN A 244 -19.81 -15.87 -19.07
CA GLN A 244 -21.22 -15.76 -19.41
C GLN A 244 -21.36 -15.97 -20.92
N GLY A 245 -21.77 -17.19 -21.28
CA GLY A 245 -22.00 -17.58 -22.68
C GLY A 245 -22.83 -16.51 -23.40
N TRP A 246 -22.59 -16.36 -24.69
CA TRP A 246 -23.23 -15.36 -25.57
C TRP A 246 -24.77 -15.45 -25.60
N GLU A 247 -25.41 -16.40 -24.88
CA GLU A 247 -26.87 -16.51 -24.70
C GLU A 247 -27.40 -15.30 -23.92
N GLY A 248 -28.13 -14.45 -24.61
CA GLY A 248 -28.70 -13.21 -24.05
C GLY A 248 -27.79 -11.99 -24.12
N PHE A 249 -26.51 -12.13 -24.53
CA PHE A 249 -25.61 -10.99 -24.68
C PHE A 249 -26.05 -10.09 -25.85
N SER A 250 -26.30 -8.83 -25.56
CA SER A 250 -26.51 -7.80 -26.55
C SER A 250 -25.38 -6.78 -26.53
N PHE A 251 -24.49 -6.85 -27.51
CA PHE A 251 -23.38 -5.89 -27.67
C PHE A 251 -23.87 -4.43 -27.64
N LYS A 252 -25.02 -4.17 -28.29
CA LYS A 252 -25.63 -2.82 -28.30
C LYS A 252 -26.06 -2.36 -26.91
N GLN A 253 -26.54 -3.27 -26.07
CA GLN A 253 -26.95 -2.97 -24.69
C GLN A 253 -25.72 -2.77 -23.78
N HIS A 254 -24.72 -3.60 -23.94
CA HIS A 254 -23.46 -3.50 -23.18
C HIS A 254 -22.73 -2.19 -23.47
N VAL A 255 -22.59 -1.82 -24.75
CA VAL A 255 -22.00 -0.52 -25.13
C VAL A 255 -22.80 0.64 -24.57
N LYS A 256 -24.14 0.58 -24.62
CA LYS A 256 -25.01 1.61 -24.09
C LYS A 256 -24.88 1.76 -22.56
N GLU A 257 -24.73 0.68 -21.82
CA GLU A 257 -24.52 0.68 -20.37
C GLU A 257 -23.13 1.23 -20.00
N SER A 258 -22.09 0.84 -20.71
CA SER A 258 -20.72 1.37 -20.54
C SER A 258 -20.66 2.87 -20.84
N GLU A 259 -21.24 3.31 -21.98
CA GLU A 259 -21.39 4.74 -22.30
C GLU A 259 -22.11 5.49 -21.17
N ARG A 260 -23.20 4.93 -20.65
CA ARG A 260 -23.98 5.54 -19.56
C ARG A 260 -23.15 5.75 -18.32
N THR A 261 -22.43 4.72 -17.85
CA THR A 261 -21.61 4.77 -16.63
C THR A 261 -20.53 5.84 -16.73
N VAL A 262 -19.85 5.93 -17.87
CA VAL A 262 -18.79 6.90 -18.11
C VAL A 262 -19.34 8.34 -18.19
N ILE A 263 -20.47 8.54 -18.87
CA ILE A 263 -21.13 9.85 -18.97
C ILE A 263 -21.67 10.31 -17.61
N GLU A 264 -22.28 9.41 -16.84
CA GLU A 264 -22.79 9.71 -15.50
C GLU A 264 -21.67 10.15 -14.56
N ARG A 265 -20.55 9.45 -14.57
CA ARG A 265 -19.35 9.83 -13.81
C ARG A 265 -18.84 11.20 -14.23
N ALA A 266 -18.69 11.46 -15.53
CA ALA A 266 -18.21 12.74 -16.03
C ALA A 266 -19.15 13.89 -15.68
N LEU A 267 -20.48 13.70 -15.71
CA LEU A 267 -21.46 14.71 -15.28
C LEU A 267 -21.36 14.98 -13.77
N ARG A 268 -21.16 13.96 -12.95
CA ARG A 268 -20.96 14.09 -11.51
C ARG A 268 -19.68 14.88 -11.20
N ASP A 269 -18.55 14.49 -11.79
CA ASP A 269 -17.25 15.14 -11.61
C ASP A 269 -17.24 16.59 -12.14
N ALA A 270 -18.07 16.88 -13.14
CA ALA A 270 -18.29 18.23 -13.70
C ALA A 270 -19.33 19.06 -12.92
N GLY A 271 -19.92 18.56 -11.83
CA GLY A 271 -20.99 19.24 -11.08
C GLY A 271 -22.23 19.52 -11.94
N GLY A 272 -22.61 18.60 -12.84
CA GLY A 272 -23.74 18.72 -13.75
C GLY A 272 -23.51 19.62 -14.98
N SER A 273 -22.31 20.19 -15.14
CA SER A 273 -21.97 21.07 -16.27
C SER A 273 -21.64 20.24 -17.52
N VAL A 274 -22.54 20.22 -18.52
CA VAL A 274 -22.35 19.47 -19.76
C VAL A 274 -21.09 19.90 -20.54
N SER A 275 -20.74 21.19 -20.52
CA SER A 275 -19.55 21.67 -21.21
C SER A 275 -18.23 21.23 -20.54
N LYS A 276 -18.23 21.09 -19.21
CA LYS A 276 -17.10 20.52 -18.47
C LYS A 276 -17.04 19.00 -18.64
N ALA A 277 -18.17 18.32 -18.55
CA ALA A 277 -18.26 16.87 -18.76
C ALA A 277 -17.80 16.47 -20.17
N ALA A 278 -18.21 17.23 -21.20
CA ALA A 278 -17.75 16.99 -22.57
C ALA A 278 -16.23 17.09 -22.73
N ARG A 279 -15.60 18.03 -22.04
CA ARG A 279 -14.13 18.14 -22.00
C ARG A 279 -13.47 16.95 -21.28
N LEU A 280 -14.03 16.52 -20.16
CA LEU A 280 -13.52 15.35 -19.43
C LEU A 280 -13.62 14.06 -20.26
N LEU A 281 -14.62 14.00 -21.15
CA LEU A 281 -14.85 12.87 -22.06
C LEU A 281 -14.12 13.01 -23.41
N GLY A 282 -13.27 14.01 -23.58
CA GLY A 282 -12.48 14.23 -24.81
C GLY A 282 -13.32 14.68 -26.03
N PHE A 283 -14.57 15.12 -25.86
CA PHE A 283 -15.34 15.65 -26.97
C PHE A 283 -14.85 17.02 -27.41
N LYS A 284 -14.58 17.20 -28.71
CA LYS A 284 -14.20 18.51 -29.31
C LYS A 284 -15.30 19.57 -29.12
N HIS A 285 -16.56 19.15 -29.16
CA HIS A 285 -17.73 20.04 -29.03
C HIS A 285 -18.72 19.49 -28.01
N HIS A 286 -19.18 20.32 -27.08
CA HIS A 286 -20.17 19.94 -26.06
C HIS A 286 -21.52 19.53 -26.65
N GLN A 287 -21.83 19.94 -27.89
CA GLN A 287 -23.04 19.56 -28.63
C GLN A 287 -23.09 18.05 -28.90
N SER A 288 -21.92 17.39 -29.08
CA SER A 288 -21.85 15.92 -29.26
C SER A 288 -22.36 15.19 -28.02
N LEU A 289 -21.95 15.61 -26.82
CA LEU A 289 -22.47 15.06 -25.58
C LEU A 289 -23.96 15.37 -25.38
N ILE A 290 -24.42 16.57 -25.75
CA ILE A 290 -25.84 16.94 -25.71
C ILE A 290 -26.69 16.03 -26.64
N SER A 291 -26.19 15.78 -27.84
CA SER A 291 -26.87 14.87 -28.78
C SER A 291 -26.95 13.46 -28.18
N LEU A 292 -25.90 12.94 -27.61
CA LEU A 292 -25.81 11.62 -27.01
C LEU A 292 -26.76 11.48 -25.81
N LEU A 293 -26.82 12.51 -24.95
CA LEU A 293 -27.76 12.58 -23.82
C LEU A 293 -29.23 12.61 -24.31
N ASN A 294 -29.53 13.38 -25.35
CA ASN A 294 -30.91 13.52 -25.85
C ASN A 294 -31.40 12.28 -26.64
N THR A 295 -30.50 11.49 -27.24
CA THR A 295 -30.83 10.34 -28.05
C THR A 295 -30.79 9.02 -27.29
N ARG A 296 -29.68 8.76 -26.58
CA ARG A 296 -29.40 7.47 -25.97
C ARG A 296 -29.57 7.42 -24.46
N HIS A 297 -29.31 8.55 -23.76
CA HIS A 297 -29.22 8.61 -22.29
C HIS A 297 -30.10 9.72 -21.69
N LYS A 298 -31.38 9.74 -22.08
CA LYS A 298 -32.36 10.74 -21.63
C LYS A 298 -32.57 10.76 -20.12
N ASP A 299 -32.38 9.63 -19.47
CA ASP A 299 -32.44 9.46 -18.02
C ASP A 299 -31.41 10.30 -17.27
N LEU A 300 -30.22 10.51 -17.86
CA LEU A 300 -29.15 11.33 -17.27
C LEU A 300 -29.39 12.84 -17.40
N LEU A 301 -30.41 13.27 -18.15
CA LEU A 301 -30.75 14.70 -18.29
C LEU A 301 -31.13 15.35 -16.94
N LYS A 302 -31.59 14.60 -15.97
CA LYS A 302 -31.93 15.07 -14.61
C LYS A 302 -30.70 15.49 -13.80
N GLN A 303 -29.53 15.01 -14.16
CA GLN A 303 -28.25 15.32 -13.49
C GLN A 303 -27.60 16.62 -14.03
N ARG A 304 -28.21 17.26 -15.00
CA ARG A 304 -27.69 18.51 -15.61
C ARG A 304 -28.01 19.72 -14.76
N THR A 305 -27.04 20.59 -14.57
CA THR A 305 -27.29 21.93 -14.01
C THR A 305 -28.00 22.79 -15.03
N ALA A 306 -29.10 23.43 -14.66
CA ALA A 306 -29.82 24.34 -15.53
C ALA A 306 -28.90 25.50 -15.98
N VAL A 307 -28.73 25.67 -17.27
CA VAL A 307 -27.97 26.76 -17.84
C VAL A 307 -28.79 28.04 -17.63
N ARG A 308 -28.37 28.95 -16.74
CA ARG A 308 -28.90 30.30 -16.67
C ARG A 308 -28.67 30.95 -18.03
N ARG A 309 -29.74 31.22 -18.80
CA ARG A 309 -29.71 32.04 -20.01
C ARG A 309 -29.18 33.43 -19.63
N ARG A 310 -27.96 33.76 -20.00
CA ARG A 310 -27.49 35.13 -20.00
C ARG A 310 -28.38 35.89 -20.99
N ARG A 311 -29.23 36.81 -20.50
CA ARG A 311 -29.90 37.81 -21.33
C ARG A 311 -28.82 38.66 -22.01
N ARG A 312 -28.68 38.54 -23.32
CA ARG A 312 -27.92 39.49 -24.10
C ARG A 312 -28.67 40.82 -24.09
N PRO A 313 -28.04 41.96 -23.83
CA PRO A 313 -28.66 43.27 -24.08
C PRO A 313 -28.85 43.42 -25.58
N LEU A 314 -30.05 43.81 -25.98
CA LEU A 314 -30.40 44.29 -27.32
C LEU A 314 -29.84 45.70 -27.43
N PHE A 315 -29.24 46.01 -28.57
CA PHE A 315 -28.70 47.27 -29.15
C PHE A 315 -27.14 47.20 -29.27
N SER A 316 -26.51 47.48 -30.39
CA SER A 316 -26.91 48.13 -31.66
C SER A 316 -25.85 47.83 -32.72
N GLY A 317 -26.30 47.82 -33.97
CA GLY A 317 -25.82 48.62 -35.06
C GLY A 317 -24.52 48.25 -35.76
N SER A 318 -24.70 47.60 -36.90
CA SER A 318 -24.10 47.98 -38.20
C SER A 318 -22.57 48.14 -38.34
N LYS A 319 -21.93 47.29 -39.11
CA LYS A 319 -21.51 47.60 -40.49
C LYS A 319 -20.86 46.39 -41.17
N LYS A 320 -21.33 46.11 -42.37
CA LYS A 320 -20.75 45.23 -43.37
C LYS A 320 -19.40 45.75 -43.85
N THR A 321 -18.40 44.88 -44.00
CA THR A 321 -17.47 44.95 -45.12
C THR A 321 -17.08 43.56 -45.58
N LYS A 322 -17.32 43.33 -46.87
CA LYS A 322 -16.82 42.19 -47.66
C LYS A 322 -15.34 42.37 -47.95
N LYS A 323 -14.60 41.27 -47.99
CA LYS A 323 -13.63 40.85 -49.04
C LYS A 323 -13.09 39.48 -48.64
N GLN A 324 -13.36 38.45 -49.40
CA GLN A 324 -12.63 37.84 -50.52
C GLN A 324 -11.15 37.61 -50.22
N GLY A 325 -10.79 36.33 -50.31
CA GLY A 325 -9.42 35.84 -50.43
C GLY A 325 -9.31 34.41 -49.90
N GLY A 326 -9.38 33.43 -50.82
CA GLY A 326 -9.13 32.05 -50.46
C GLY A 326 -7.62 31.82 -50.32
N GLU A 327 -7.29 31.01 -49.37
CA GLU A 327 -6.08 30.19 -49.42
C GLU A 327 -6.34 28.90 -48.67
N LYS A 328 -6.04 27.80 -49.35
CA LYS A 328 -6.04 26.43 -48.80
C LYS A 328 -5.02 26.37 -47.65
N PRO A 329 -5.35 25.75 -46.53
CA PRO A 329 -4.30 25.36 -45.60
C PRO A 329 -3.56 24.14 -46.17
N THR A 330 -2.31 24.35 -46.45
CA THR A 330 -1.30 23.30 -46.62
C THR A 330 -1.29 22.42 -45.38
N GLU A 331 -1.53 21.14 -45.57
CA GLU A 331 -1.24 20.08 -44.60
C GLU A 331 0.25 20.09 -44.27
N SER A 332 0.62 20.65 -43.13
CA SER A 332 1.86 20.33 -42.46
C SER A 332 1.52 19.30 -41.37
N SER A 333 1.51 18.02 -41.73
CA SER A 333 1.61 16.92 -40.80
C SER A 333 2.96 16.98 -40.11
N THR A 334 3.06 17.69 -39.01
CA THR A 334 4.10 17.45 -38.00
C THR A 334 3.78 16.09 -37.39
N SER A 335 4.45 15.04 -37.89
CA SER A 335 4.40 13.71 -37.27
C SER A 335 4.85 13.86 -35.81
N GLN A 336 3.94 13.68 -34.90
CA GLN A 336 4.20 13.75 -33.47
C GLN A 336 5.15 12.58 -33.15
N ILE A 337 6.29 12.86 -32.52
CA ILE A 337 7.30 11.86 -32.15
C ILE A 337 6.66 10.91 -31.12
N ALA A 338 6.66 9.62 -31.40
CA ALA A 338 6.10 8.58 -30.55
C ALA A 338 7.22 7.83 -29.82
N ILE A 339 7.19 7.84 -28.48
CA ILE A 339 8.18 7.20 -27.62
C ILE A 339 7.49 6.13 -26.76
N LEU A 340 8.03 4.92 -26.68
CA LEU A 340 7.61 3.90 -25.73
C LEU A 340 8.54 3.91 -24.52
N HIS A 341 8.01 4.11 -23.32
CA HIS A 341 8.75 4.06 -22.06
C HIS A 341 8.30 2.85 -21.22
N ILE A 342 9.24 1.95 -20.92
CA ILE A 342 9.02 0.71 -20.17
C ILE A 342 9.64 0.89 -18.80
N GLU A 343 8.80 1.04 -17.76
CA GLU A 343 9.19 1.38 -16.40
C GLU A 343 8.09 0.91 -15.44
N ASP A 344 8.40 0.07 -14.46
CA ASP A 344 7.42 -0.45 -13.50
C ASP A 344 7.06 0.57 -12.42
N ASN A 345 7.96 1.51 -12.11
CA ASN A 345 7.73 2.59 -11.17
C ASN A 345 6.93 3.73 -11.79
N ARG A 346 5.64 3.81 -11.44
CA ARG A 346 4.72 4.84 -11.95
C ARG A 346 5.17 6.28 -11.70
N ALA A 347 5.90 6.55 -10.61
CA ALA A 347 6.38 7.90 -10.31
C ALA A 347 7.49 8.30 -11.29
N VAL A 348 8.44 7.38 -11.54
CA VAL A 348 9.51 7.58 -12.53
C VAL A 348 8.92 7.71 -13.93
N ALA A 349 7.98 6.82 -14.31
CA ALA A 349 7.31 6.86 -15.61
C ALA A 349 6.63 8.23 -15.85
N ARG A 350 5.93 8.77 -14.87
CA ARG A 350 5.30 10.11 -14.95
C ARG A 350 6.32 11.23 -15.07
N THR A 351 7.37 11.20 -14.25
CA THR A 351 8.42 12.23 -14.30
C THR A 351 9.07 12.30 -15.68
N VAL A 352 9.39 11.15 -16.28
CA VAL A 352 9.94 11.06 -17.64
C VAL A 352 8.91 11.55 -18.66
N GLN A 353 7.64 11.15 -18.53
CA GLN A 353 6.56 11.61 -19.41
C GLN A 353 6.38 13.12 -19.37
N ASP A 354 6.33 13.73 -18.17
CA ASP A 354 6.19 15.16 -17.99
C ASP A 354 7.39 15.92 -18.58
N THR A 355 8.60 15.39 -18.39
CA THR A 355 9.84 15.97 -18.95
C THR A 355 9.83 15.97 -20.47
N LEU A 356 9.39 14.88 -21.10
CA LEU A 356 9.32 14.77 -22.55
C LEU A 356 8.14 15.53 -23.16
N ALA A 357 7.01 15.58 -22.47
CA ALA A 357 5.83 16.35 -22.86
C ALA A 357 6.09 17.86 -22.89
N ALA A 358 6.92 18.37 -21.96
CA ALA A 358 7.36 19.78 -21.96
C ALA A 358 8.10 20.16 -23.26
N ASP A 359 8.70 19.19 -23.95
CA ASP A 359 9.38 19.34 -25.22
C ASP A 359 8.52 18.95 -26.44
N GLY A 360 7.21 18.74 -26.26
CA GLY A 360 6.24 18.43 -27.31
C GLY A 360 6.33 16.99 -27.83
N MET A 361 6.93 16.05 -27.06
CA MET A 361 7.04 14.64 -27.44
C MET A 361 5.91 13.82 -26.78
N HIS A 362 5.35 12.88 -27.52
CA HIS A 362 4.35 11.96 -26.98
C HIS A 362 5.01 10.71 -26.45
N THR A 363 4.66 10.31 -25.23
CA THR A 363 5.24 9.14 -24.59
C THR A 363 4.13 8.20 -24.09
N ASP A 364 4.10 6.99 -24.64
CA ASP A 364 3.33 5.87 -24.12
C ASP A 364 4.18 5.14 -23.08
N PHE A 365 3.60 4.80 -21.93
CA PHE A 365 4.35 4.05 -20.92
C PHE A 365 3.74 2.68 -20.64
N CYS A 366 4.61 1.71 -20.40
CA CYS A 366 4.29 0.34 -20.10
C CYS A 366 4.89 -0.05 -18.74
N LEU A 367 4.09 -0.62 -17.85
CA LEU A 367 4.49 -0.89 -16.46
C LEU A 367 5.04 -2.31 -16.22
N SER A 368 5.13 -3.14 -17.26
CA SER A 368 5.68 -4.49 -17.13
C SER A 368 6.42 -4.95 -18.39
N GLY A 369 7.46 -5.78 -18.21
CA GLY A 369 8.22 -6.36 -19.31
C GLY A 369 7.39 -7.27 -20.21
N ALA A 370 6.42 -8.01 -19.65
CA ALA A 370 5.54 -8.89 -20.41
C ALA A 370 4.64 -8.10 -21.38
N THR A 371 3.95 -7.08 -20.89
CA THR A 371 3.14 -6.19 -21.75
C THR A 371 4.00 -5.45 -22.77
N ALA A 372 5.22 -5.07 -22.40
CA ALA A 372 6.16 -4.45 -23.32
C ALA A 372 6.51 -5.38 -24.50
N LEU A 373 6.74 -6.67 -24.26
CA LEU A 373 6.99 -7.68 -25.30
C LEU A 373 5.81 -7.79 -26.27
N GLU A 374 4.58 -7.77 -25.78
CA GLU A 374 3.38 -7.80 -26.63
C GLU A 374 3.33 -6.55 -27.53
N ILE A 375 3.53 -5.35 -26.96
CA ILE A 375 3.55 -4.09 -27.73
C ILE A 375 4.69 -4.09 -28.75
N LEU A 376 5.88 -4.54 -28.38
CA LEU A 376 7.05 -4.58 -29.25
C LEU A 376 6.87 -5.51 -30.46
N ARG A 377 6.10 -6.58 -30.34
CA ARG A 377 5.77 -7.52 -31.42
C ARG A 377 4.71 -6.98 -32.40
N THR A 378 3.98 -5.94 -32.04
CA THR A 378 3.04 -5.26 -32.95
C THR A 378 3.77 -4.31 -33.90
N ASP A 379 3.09 -3.88 -34.98
CA ASP A 379 3.61 -2.88 -35.93
C ASP A 379 3.39 -1.43 -35.45
N ALA A 380 3.05 -1.19 -34.17
CA ALA A 380 2.85 0.16 -33.63
C ALA A 380 4.10 1.02 -33.86
N PRO A 381 3.98 2.20 -34.47
CA PRO A 381 5.16 3.03 -34.84
C PRO A 381 5.73 3.73 -33.62
N TYR A 382 6.91 3.34 -33.18
CA TYR A 382 7.68 4.06 -32.17
C TYR A 382 9.01 4.55 -32.77
N ASP A 383 9.31 5.82 -32.56
CA ASP A 383 10.53 6.46 -32.99
C ASP A 383 11.72 6.19 -32.07
N LEU A 384 11.43 5.90 -30.77
CA LEU A 384 12.43 5.61 -29.75
C LEU A 384 11.81 4.80 -28.63
N ILE A 385 12.62 3.96 -27.97
CA ILE A 385 12.22 3.15 -26.82
C ILE A 385 13.11 3.51 -25.63
N ILE A 386 12.53 3.71 -24.45
CA ILE A 386 13.23 3.89 -23.17
C ILE A 386 12.90 2.67 -22.31
N VAL A 387 13.92 2.03 -21.75
CA VAL A 387 13.76 0.77 -20.99
C VAL A 387 14.46 0.89 -19.65
N ASP A 388 13.75 0.59 -18.57
CA ASP A 388 14.37 0.31 -17.28
C ASP A 388 14.97 -1.11 -17.28
N ASN A 389 16.08 -1.30 -16.57
CA ASN A 389 16.66 -2.64 -16.42
C ASN A 389 15.95 -3.46 -15.33
N ASP A 390 15.51 -2.82 -14.26
CA ASP A 390 14.94 -3.46 -13.09
C ASP A 390 13.42 -3.63 -13.24
N LEU A 391 13.01 -4.52 -14.14
CA LEU A 391 11.61 -4.83 -14.41
C LEU A 391 11.23 -6.21 -13.84
N PRO A 392 10.04 -6.35 -13.26
CA PRO A 392 9.59 -7.64 -12.74
C PRO A 392 9.39 -8.67 -13.88
N GLY A 393 10.00 -9.83 -13.72
CA GLY A 393 9.84 -11.00 -14.58
C GLY A 393 10.74 -11.06 -15.81
N VAL A 394 11.01 -9.94 -16.47
CA VAL A 394 11.90 -9.85 -17.67
C VAL A 394 12.80 -8.64 -17.48
N SER A 395 14.12 -8.84 -17.51
CA SER A 395 15.07 -7.72 -17.38
C SER A 395 15.06 -6.79 -18.58
N GLY A 396 15.42 -5.51 -18.38
CA GLY A 396 15.55 -4.57 -19.48
C GLY A 396 16.58 -5.00 -20.52
N LEU A 397 17.66 -5.67 -20.13
CA LEU A 397 18.65 -6.24 -21.04
C LEU A 397 18.04 -7.31 -21.95
N GLU A 398 17.20 -8.20 -21.43
CA GLU A 398 16.48 -9.20 -22.23
C GLU A 398 15.53 -8.54 -23.22
N LEU A 399 14.81 -7.49 -22.81
CA LEU A 399 13.96 -6.69 -23.70
C LEU A 399 14.77 -6.05 -24.84
N VAL A 400 15.94 -5.51 -24.56
CA VAL A 400 16.81 -4.93 -25.59
C VAL A 400 17.23 -5.98 -26.61
N LEU A 401 17.60 -7.18 -26.16
CA LEU A 401 17.96 -8.29 -27.06
C LEU A 401 16.76 -8.72 -27.93
N GLU A 402 15.57 -8.78 -27.36
CA GLU A 402 14.35 -9.08 -28.12
C GLU A 402 14.07 -7.98 -29.18
N ILE A 403 14.15 -6.69 -28.79
CA ILE A 403 14.02 -5.56 -29.75
C ILE A 403 14.99 -5.68 -30.90
N GLN A 404 16.25 -6.07 -30.68
CA GLN A 404 17.24 -6.25 -31.71
C GLN A 404 16.96 -7.49 -32.63
N SER A 405 16.25 -8.49 -32.11
CA SER A 405 15.86 -9.68 -32.88
C SER A 405 14.70 -9.39 -33.85
N LEU A 406 13.84 -8.44 -33.54
CA LEU A 406 12.67 -8.06 -34.33
C LEU A 406 13.08 -7.22 -35.54
N SER A 407 12.83 -7.70 -36.76
CA SER A 407 13.24 -7.05 -38.01
C SER A 407 12.70 -5.61 -38.14
N HIS A 408 11.46 -5.36 -37.74
CA HIS A 408 10.81 -4.06 -37.79
C HIS A 408 11.25 -3.10 -36.67
N ARG A 409 11.91 -3.59 -35.60
CA ARG A 409 12.40 -2.82 -34.46
C ARG A 409 13.91 -2.63 -34.39
N ARG A 410 14.68 -3.43 -35.09
CA ARG A 410 16.15 -3.45 -35.05
C ARG A 410 16.78 -2.05 -35.18
N ASN A 411 16.16 -1.16 -35.94
CA ASN A 411 16.65 0.19 -36.18
C ASN A 411 16.07 1.25 -35.22
N THR A 412 15.13 0.88 -34.36
CA THR A 412 14.58 1.78 -33.35
C THR A 412 15.62 2.02 -32.24
N PRO A 413 16.05 3.27 -31.98
CA PRO A 413 17.02 3.53 -30.92
C PRO A 413 16.45 3.20 -29.55
N VAL A 414 17.27 2.59 -28.71
CA VAL A 414 16.92 2.24 -27.33
C VAL A 414 17.80 3.04 -26.37
N ILE A 415 17.19 3.68 -25.37
CA ILE A 415 17.85 4.27 -24.21
C ILE A 415 17.59 3.34 -23.02
N MET A 416 18.62 2.99 -22.27
CA MET A 416 18.44 2.33 -20.97
C MET A 416 18.55 3.35 -19.85
N LEU A 417 17.58 3.35 -18.93
CA LEU A 417 17.53 4.19 -17.74
C LEU A 417 17.55 3.27 -16.51
N SER A 418 18.68 3.14 -15.80
CA SER A 418 18.84 2.15 -14.72
C SER A 418 19.57 2.70 -13.51
N GLY A 419 19.22 2.21 -12.33
CA GLY A 419 19.96 2.42 -11.07
C GLY A 419 21.14 1.47 -10.87
N GLU A 420 21.22 0.39 -11.67
CA GLU A 420 22.23 -0.66 -11.56
C GLU A 420 23.46 -0.40 -12.44
N ASP A 421 24.57 -1.05 -12.11
CA ASP A 421 25.83 -0.94 -12.87
C ASP A 421 25.90 -1.95 -14.03
N VAL A 422 24.92 -1.84 -14.94
CA VAL A 422 24.81 -2.73 -16.13
C VAL A 422 25.23 -2.04 -17.42
N GLU A 423 25.87 -0.89 -17.35
CA GLU A 423 26.20 -0.05 -18.50
C GLU A 423 26.97 -0.80 -19.60
N LYS A 424 28.02 -1.57 -19.24
CA LYS A 424 28.81 -2.33 -20.20
C LYS A 424 27.99 -3.42 -20.91
N GLN A 425 27.04 -4.01 -20.21
CA GLN A 425 26.15 -5.04 -20.76
C GLN A 425 25.12 -4.41 -21.69
N ALA A 426 24.56 -3.25 -21.32
CA ALA A 426 23.63 -2.47 -22.10
C ALA A 426 24.23 -2.07 -23.48
N TRP A 427 25.45 -1.56 -23.50
CA TRP A 427 26.16 -1.23 -24.75
C TRP A 427 26.36 -2.47 -25.63
N ARG A 428 26.73 -3.62 -25.07
CA ARG A 428 26.87 -4.88 -25.81
C ARG A 428 25.54 -5.40 -26.37
N ALA A 429 24.44 -5.19 -25.65
CA ALA A 429 23.08 -5.53 -26.07
C ALA A 429 22.57 -4.63 -27.22
N GLY A 430 23.24 -3.52 -27.53
CA GLY A 430 22.89 -2.63 -28.65
C GLY A 430 22.13 -1.34 -28.25
N VAL A 431 22.08 -1.00 -26.99
CA VAL A 431 21.55 0.26 -26.48
C VAL A 431 22.29 1.45 -27.13
N LYS A 432 21.58 2.54 -27.40
CA LYS A 432 22.17 3.73 -28.06
C LYS A 432 22.52 4.84 -27.09
N ASP A 433 22.03 4.75 -25.86
CA ASP A 433 22.42 5.58 -24.74
C ASP A 433 22.09 4.91 -23.43
N PHE A 434 22.90 5.18 -22.38
CA PHE A 434 22.69 4.68 -21.02
C PHE A 434 22.67 5.84 -20.06
N LEU A 435 21.59 5.95 -19.29
CA LEU A 435 21.38 7.00 -18.30
C LEU A 435 21.24 6.38 -16.91
N ARG A 436 22.00 6.88 -15.94
CA ARG A 436 21.96 6.39 -14.56
C ARG A 436 20.92 7.14 -13.76
N LYS A 437 20.01 6.43 -13.08
CA LYS A 437 19.06 7.02 -12.14
C LYS A 437 19.80 7.45 -10.85
N PRO A 438 19.39 8.56 -10.20
CA PRO A 438 18.30 9.48 -10.58
C PRO A 438 18.72 10.58 -11.56
N GLU A 439 20.02 10.93 -11.70
CA GLU A 439 20.52 12.09 -12.44
C GLU A 439 20.23 11.98 -13.95
N GLY A 440 20.13 10.76 -14.46
CA GLY A 440 19.82 10.49 -15.87
C GLY A 440 18.43 10.94 -16.31
N ILE A 441 17.48 11.08 -15.37
CA ILE A 441 16.11 11.55 -15.68
C ILE A 441 16.13 12.98 -16.20
N GLU A 442 16.97 13.85 -15.64
CA GLU A 442 17.13 15.24 -16.10
C GLU A 442 17.74 15.32 -17.49
N GLN A 443 18.56 14.35 -17.87
CA GLN A 443 19.28 14.29 -19.16
C GLN A 443 18.47 13.60 -20.27
N ILE A 444 17.32 12.99 -19.95
CA ILE A 444 16.55 12.15 -20.86
C ILE A 444 16.09 12.90 -22.10
N SER A 445 15.61 14.14 -21.96
CA SER A 445 15.17 14.97 -23.06
C SER A 445 16.30 15.28 -24.06
N ALA A 446 17.48 15.64 -23.55
CA ALA A 446 18.65 15.90 -24.37
C ALA A 446 19.11 14.65 -25.16
N SER A 447 19.10 13.48 -24.49
CA SER A 447 19.44 12.22 -25.10
C SER A 447 18.47 11.80 -26.21
N VAL A 448 17.16 11.90 -25.95
CA VAL A 448 16.11 11.63 -26.94
C VAL A 448 16.28 12.53 -28.17
N LYS A 449 16.41 13.85 -27.98
CA LYS A 449 16.61 14.80 -29.07
C LYS A 449 17.86 14.49 -29.90
N ARG A 450 18.94 14.11 -29.24
CA ARG A 450 20.19 13.72 -29.90
C ARG A 450 20.01 12.51 -30.80
N LEU A 451 19.40 11.45 -30.28
CA LEU A 451 19.21 10.18 -31.04
C LEU A 451 18.23 10.35 -32.19
N LEU A 452 17.14 11.07 -32.03
CA LEU A 452 16.17 11.33 -33.10
C LEU A 452 16.79 12.17 -34.25
N ARG A 453 17.63 13.17 -33.92
CA ARG A 453 18.39 13.93 -34.95
C ARG A 453 19.35 13.04 -35.71
N GLN A 454 20.04 12.09 -35.08
CA GLN A 454 20.92 11.14 -35.72
C GLN A 454 20.17 10.19 -36.64
N GLN A 455 18.97 9.75 -36.23
CA GLN A 455 18.12 8.88 -37.06
C GLN A 455 17.63 9.59 -38.33
N LYS A 456 17.21 10.87 -38.21
CA LYS A 456 16.79 11.69 -39.36
C LYS A 456 17.92 11.83 -40.41
N LYS A 457 19.14 12.13 -39.96
CA LYS A 457 20.30 12.23 -40.84
C LYS A 457 20.69 10.92 -41.54
N ARG A 458 20.28 9.75 -40.97
CA ARG A 458 20.48 8.44 -41.58
C ARG A 458 19.42 8.07 -42.61
N LYS A 459 18.18 8.57 -42.45
CA LYS A 459 17.08 8.38 -43.42
C LYS A 459 17.23 9.26 -44.65
N ASP A 460 17.90 10.42 -44.49
CA ASP A 460 18.12 11.41 -45.54
C ASP A 460 19.41 11.14 -46.38
N ARG A 461 20.17 10.07 -46.06
CA ARG A 461 21.33 9.56 -46.84
C ARG A 461 20.98 8.23 -47.52
#